data_519440e5df62abfc8dc59e445e787ff3
#
_entry.id   519440e5df62abfc8dc59e445e787ff3
#
_cell.length_a   1.000
_cell.length_b   1.000
_cell.length_c   1.000
_cell.angle_alpha   90.00
_cell.angle_beta   90.00
_cell.angle_gamma   90.00
#
_symmetry.space_group_name_H-M   'P 1'
#
loop_
_entity.id
_entity.type
_entity.pdbx_description
1 polymer ?
#
loop_
_entity_poly.entity_id
_entity_poly.type
_entity_poly.pdbx_seq_one_letter_code
_entity_poly.pdbx_strand_id
1 'polypeptide(L)'
;VITALLPAKGADAPLTSDAPANTRLVAPVPYAGSNGSTGTAQALNWGTVGPQRQSADTGYTYTALPAAPDALPEFGRVDTSWFADAAFLGDSLTAGFCVNEYNIDVGGALVCGYEGISPNTVVNRATVTSPDRGEEVPLDVLAAAQPAKLYILIGTNALVQPGNDDSFLAYYGKMLDDLRTALPNTVFYVQSVLPATQEKVADSLPGLAPDRLAVINAAI
;
A
#
# COMPACT_ATOMS: atom_id res chain seq x y z
N VAL A 1 4.56 -6.69 0.75
CA VAL A 1 5.34 -6.04 1.82
C VAL A 1 4.86 -4.61 1.91
N ILE A 2 4.58 -4.12 3.10
CA ILE A 2 4.21 -2.72 3.34
C ILE A 2 5.43 -2.04 3.95
N THR A 3 5.96 -1.03 3.28
CA THR A 3 7.01 -0.17 3.83
C THR A 3 6.36 1.12 4.33
N ALA A 4 6.50 1.44 5.60
CA ALA A 4 6.02 2.71 6.15
C ALA A 4 7.07 3.80 5.89
N LEU A 5 6.68 4.84 5.17
CA LEU A 5 7.46 6.05 5.02
C LEU A 5 6.94 7.09 6.02
N LEU A 6 7.76 7.45 6.98
CA LEU A 6 7.47 8.55 7.88
C LEU A 6 7.48 9.88 7.12
N PRO A 7 6.71 10.88 7.57
CA PRO A 7 6.75 12.20 6.96
C PRO A 7 8.18 12.74 6.86
N ALA A 8 8.48 13.39 5.77
CA ALA A 8 9.80 13.98 5.56
C ALA A 8 10.11 14.92 6.72
N LYS A 9 11.20 14.63 7.41
CA LYS A 9 11.69 15.40 8.52
C LYS A 9 12.00 16.82 8.03
N GLY A 10 11.26 17.81 8.49
CA GLY A 10 11.86 19.10 8.71
C GLY A 10 12.99 18.85 9.69
N ALA A 11 14.21 19.31 9.37
CA ALA A 11 15.39 19.00 10.14
C ALA A 11 15.13 19.13 11.66
N ASP A 12 15.52 18.09 12.42
CA ASP A 12 15.73 18.12 13.87
C ASP A 12 14.52 18.11 14.83
N ALA A 13 13.38 17.55 14.47
CA ALA A 13 12.42 17.16 15.50
C ALA A 13 12.72 15.73 15.99
N PRO A 14 13.09 15.53 17.26
CA PRO A 14 13.13 14.18 17.83
C PRO A 14 11.72 13.59 17.75
N LEU A 15 11.60 12.29 17.49
CA LEU A 15 10.37 11.55 17.68
C LEU A 15 10.02 11.66 19.17
N THR A 16 9.30 12.71 19.54
CA THR A 16 8.81 12.89 20.89
C THR A 16 7.60 11.97 21.08
N SER A 17 7.30 11.68 22.32
CA SER A 17 6.10 10.93 22.75
C SER A 17 4.77 11.58 22.28
N ASP A 18 4.84 12.73 21.62
CA ASP A 18 3.73 13.50 21.07
C ASP A 18 3.54 13.31 19.56
N ALA A 19 4.17 12.28 18.96
CA ALA A 19 3.76 11.82 17.65
C ALA A 19 2.25 11.54 17.67
N PRO A 20 1.49 11.96 16.62
CA PRO A 20 0.06 11.76 16.60
C PRO A 20 -0.28 10.32 16.95
N ALA A 21 -1.37 10.10 17.67
CA ALA A 21 -1.76 8.80 18.24
C ALA A 21 -1.76 7.66 17.21
N ASN A 22 -1.81 7.99 15.94
CA ASN A 22 -1.77 7.12 14.77
C ASN A 22 -0.38 6.55 14.46
N THR A 23 0.69 7.16 14.99
CA THR A 23 2.05 6.58 14.91
C THR A 23 2.35 5.66 16.08
N ARG A 24 1.45 5.57 17.06
CA ARG A 24 1.50 4.45 17.97
C ARG A 24 1.12 3.22 17.18
N LEU A 25 2.13 2.47 16.81
CA LEU A 25 1.94 1.06 16.52
C LEU A 25 1.04 0.53 17.61
N VAL A 26 -0.17 0.14 17.24
CA VAL A 26 -1.17 -0.32 18.18
C VAL A 26 -0.54 -1.38 19.06
N ALA A 27 -0.63 -1.22 20.37
CA ALA A 27 -0.18 -2.26 21.28
C ALA A 27 -0.81 -3.58 20.82
N PRO A 28 -0.07 -4.69 20.87
CA PRO A 28 -0.58 -5.98 20.42
C PRO A 28 -1.95 -6.24 21.03
N VAL A 29 -2.98 -6.29 20.17
CA VAL A 29 -4.30 -6.67 20.65
C VAL A 29 -4.29 -8.16 20.86
N PRO A 30 -4.82 -8.67 21.95
CA PRO A 30 -4.92 -10.10 22.16
C PRO A 30 -5.64 -10.73 20.95
N TYR A 31 -4.96 -11.58 20.22
CA TYR A 31 -5.53 -12.33 19.12
C TYR A 31 -6.40 -13.44 19.70
N ALA A 32 -7.71 -13.30 19.56
CA ALA A 32 -8.59 -14.44 19.73
C ALA A 32 -8.47 -15.28 18.47
N GLY A 33 -7.66 -16.31 18.52
CA GLY A 33 -7.58 -17.29 17.45
C GLY A 33 -8.94 -17.91 17.20
N SER A 34 -9.15 -18.44 16.02
CA SER A 34 -10.38 -19.13 15.62
C SER A 34 -10.82 -20.27 16.56
N ASN A 35 -10.00 -20.62 17.53
CA ASN A 35 -10.23 -21.67 18.51
C ASN A 35 -10.57 -21.14 19.92
N GLY A 36 -10.88 -19.86 20.08
CA GLY A 36 -11.21 -19.29 21.39
C GLY A 36 -10.04 -19.22 22.38
N SER A 37 -8.82 -19.48 21.96
CA SER A 37 -7.62 -19.34 22.77
C SER A 37 -7.21 -17.88 22.81
N THR A 38 -7.28 -17.25 23.97
CA THR A 38 -6.72 -15.93 24.22
C THR A 38 -5.21 -16.05 24.34
N GLY A 39 -4.50 -15.94 23.22
CA GLY A 39 -3.04 -15.81 23.20
C GLY A 39 -2.63 -14.34 23.13
N THR A 40 -1.55 -13.97 23.78
CA THR A 40 -0.88 -12.71 23.52
C THR A 40 -0.37 -12.74 22.08
N ALA A 41 -0.75 -11.77 21.25
CA ALA A 41 -0.23 -11.66 19.91
C ALA A 41 1.29 -11.53 20.00
N GLN A 42 2.01 -12.55 19.55
CA GLN A 42 3.45 -12.44 19.37
C GLN A 42 3.69 -11.76 18.03
N ALA A 43 4.65 -10.86 17.99
CA ALA A 43 5.10 -10.29 16.73
C ALA A 43 5.56 -11.44 15.83
N LEU A 44 4.83 -11.65 14.73
CA LEU A 44 5.12 -12.70 13.78
C LEU A 44 6.08 -12.15 12.73
N ASN A 45 7.19 -12.86 12.55
CA ASN A 45 8.11 -12.54 11.48
C ASN A 45 7.43 -12.88 10.14
N TRP A 46 7.33 -11.93 9.24
CA TRP A 46 6.76 -12.13 7.90
C TRP A 46 7.40 -13.29 7.15
N GLY A 47 8.71 -13.49 7.31
CA GLY A 47 9.42 -14.63 6.75
C GLY A 47 8.92 -15.98 7.28
N THR A 48 8.28 -16.01 8.46
CA THR A 48 7.70 -17.22 9.03
C THR A 48 6.22 -17.40 8.66
N VAL A 49 5.50 -16.29 8.49
CA VAL A 49 4.05 -16.31 8.20
C VAL A 49 3.78 -16.43 6.70
N GLY A 50 4.60 -15.81 5.85
CA GLY A 50 4.42 -15.83 4.41
C GLY A 50 4.34 -17.25 3.83
N PRO A 51 5.31 -18.13 4.07
CA PRO A 51 5.28 -19.50 3.57
C PRO A 51 4.09 -20.33 4.08
N GLN A 52 3.65 -20.07 5.31
CA GLN A 52 2.56 -20.85 5.93
C GLN A 52 1.17 -20.53 5.36
N ARG A 53 0.97 -19.31 4.86
CA ARG A 53 -0.30 -18.93 4.22
C ARG A 53 -0.49 -19.54 2.84
N GLN A 54 0.55 -20.09 2.27
CA GLN A 54 0.57 -20.55 0.88
C GLN A 54 0.16 -22.00 0.71
N SER A 55 0.07 -22.75 1.76
CA SER A 55 0.09 -24.19 1.63
C SER A 55 -1.25 -24.82 1.36
N ALA A 56 -2.36 -24.11 1.44
CA ALA A 56 -3.57 -24.87 1.59
C ALA A 56 -4.38 -25.07 0.33
N ASP A 57 -4.58 -24.05 -0.51
CA ASP A 57 -5.78 -24.14 -1.35
C ASP A 57 -5.61 -24.01 -2.86
N THR A 58 -4.43 -23.72 -3.40
CA THR A 58 -4.33 -23.41 -4.82
C THR A 58 -3.38 -24.26 -5.65
N GLY A 59 -2.56 -25.13 -5.05
CA GLY A 59 -1.47 -25.81 -5.76
C GLY A 59 -0.41 -24.86 -6.32
N TYR A 60 -0.48 -23.60 -5.93
CA TYR A 60 0.39 -22.54 -6.41
C TYR A 60 1.70 -22.53 -5.62
N THR A 61 2.81 -22.72 -6.30
CA THR A 61 4.14 -22.62 -5.71
C THR A 61 4.56 -21.15 -5.74
N TYR A 62 4.47 -20.51 -4.62
CA TYR A 62 4.91 -19.14 -4.46
C TYR A 62 6.39 -19.10 -4.03
N THR A 63 7.21 -18.38 -4.75
CA THR A 63 8.54 -18.06 -4.28
C THR A 63 8.43 -16.89 -3.33
N ALA A 64 8.68 -17.15 -2.04
CA ALA A 64 8.70 -16.07 -1.06
C ALA A 64 9.76 -15.04 -1.47
N LEU A 65 9.35 -13.80 -1.66
CA LEU A 65 10.29 -12.70 -1.82
C LEU A 65 11.10 -12.58 -0.51
N PRO A 66 12.41 -12.26 -0.60
CA PRO A 66 13.17 -11.98 0.61
C PRO A 66 12.43 -10.89 1.39
N ALA A 67 12.26 -11.09 2.69
CA ALA A 67 11.67 -10.08 3.55
C ALA A 67 12.49 -8.81 3.42
N ALA A 68 11.83 -7.71 3.04
CA ALA A 68 12.49 -6.42 3.11
C ALA A 68 12.96 -6.19 4.55
N PRO A 69 14.19 -5.71 4.78
CA PRO A 69 14.74 -5.54 6.12
C PRO A 69 13.86 -4.63 7.00
N ASP A 70 13.05 -3.78 6.39
CA ASP A 70 12.16 -2.83 7.06
C ASP A 70 10.68 -3.25 7.03
N ALA A 71 10.37 -4.52 6.74
CA ALA A 71 9.00 -5.00 6.77
C ALA A 71 8.43 -4.90 8.19
N LEU A 72 7.24 -4.30 8.29
CA LEU A 72 6.55 -4.20 9.58
C LEU A 72 6.13 -5.59 10.07
N PRO A 73 6.33 -5.88 11.36
CA PRO A 73 5.84 -7.12 11.95
C PRO A 73 4.30 -7.14 11.98
N GLU A 74 3.73 -8.33 12.00
CA GLU A 74 2.30 -8.50 12.20
C GLU A 74 1.95 -8.36 13.69
N PHE A 75 1.19 -7.31 14.03
CA PHE A 75 0.81 -7.03 15.43
C PHE A 75 -0.58 -7.54 15.84
N GLY A 76 -1.27 -8.26 14.99
CA GLY A 76 -2.61 -8.74 15.24
C GLY A 76 -3.66 -8.01 14.39
N ARG A 77 -4.90 -8.02 14.84
CA ARG A 77 -6.04 -7.42 14.14
C ARG A 77 -6.45 -6.11 14.78
N VAL A 78 -6.87 -5.18 13.95
CA VAL A 78 -7.51 -3.93 14.37
C VAL A 78 -8.94 -3.91 13.83
N ASP A 79 -9.79 -3.15 14.48
CA ASP A 79 -11.12 -2.83 13.97
C ASP A 79 -11.01 -1.94 12.73
N THR A 80 -11.98 -2.01 11.81
CA THR A 80 -11.98 -1.22 10.57
C THR A 80 -12.03 0.27 10.82
N SER A 81 -12.53 0.73 11.97
CA SER A 81 -12.46 2.13 12.40
C SER A 81 -11.03 2.69 12.48
N TRP A 82 -10.02 1.82 12.53
CA TRP A 82 -8.61 2.21 12.38
C TRP A 82 -8.35 3.02 11.10
N PHE A 83 -9.14 2.78 10.07
CA PHE A 83 -8.98 3.45 8.78
C PHE A 83 -9.83 4.73 8.65
N ALA A 84 -10.58 5.13 9.68
CA ALA A 84 -11.49 6.29 9.60
C ALA A 84 -10.77 7.62 9.28
N ASP A 85 -9.49 7.75 9.62
CA ASP A 85 -8.62 8.89 9.32
C ASP A 85 -7.61 8.60 8.21
N ALA A 86 -7.81 7.51 7.47
CA ALA A 86 -6.91 7.07 6.41
C ALA A 86 -7.42 7.45 5.02
N ALA A 87 -6.50 7.46 4.06
CA ALA A 87 -6.81 7.41 2.65
C ALA A 87 -6.10 6.23 1.97
N PHE A 88 -6.73 5.69 0.93
CA PHE A 88 -6.13 4.72 0.02
C PHE A 88 -5.92 5.39 -1.33
N LEU A 89 -4.70 5.37 -1.85
CA LEU A 89 -4.37 5.85 -3.19
C LEU A 89 -3.92 4.66 -4.04
N GLY A 90 -4.62 4.39 -5.12
CA GLY A 90 -4.26 3.27 -5.96
C GLY A 90 -5.00 3.17 -7.27
N ASP A 91 -4.71 2.10 -8.00
CA ASP A 91 -5.26 1.80 -9.32
C ASP A 91 -6.64 1.10 -9.25
N SER A 92 -6.98 0.35 -10.29
CA SER A 92 -8.27 -0.36 -10.37
C SER A 92 -8.52 -1.31 -9.20
N LEU A 93 -7.48 -1.90 -8.60
CA LEU A 93 -7.63 -2.72 -7.40
C LEU A 93 -8.13 -1.89 -6.22
N THR A 94 -7.65 -0.66 -6.08
CA THR A 94 -8.13 0.26 -5.05
C THR A 94 -9.51 0.84 -5.41
N ALA A 95 -9.80 1.06 -6.69
CA ALA A 95 -11.10 1.52 -7.14
C ALA A 95 -12.23 0.55 -6.77
N GLY A 96 -11.95 -0.74 -6.69
CA GLY A 96 -12.90 -1.76 -6.24
C GLY A 96 -13.43 -1.53 -4.81
N PHE A 97 -12.70 -0.81 -3.96
CA PHE A 97 -13.19 -0.41 -2.63
C PHE A 97 -14.29 0.65 -2.71
N CYS A 98 -14.25 1.56 -3.69
CA CYS A 98 -15.28 2.60 -3.87
C CYS A 98 -16.66 1.98 -4.16
N VAL A 99 -16.68 0.92 -4.95
CA VAL A 99 -17.91 0.24 -5.40
C VAL A 99 -18.22 -1.02 -4.59
N ASN A 100 -17.47 -1.24 -3.50
CA ASN A 100 -17.58 -2.41 -2.64
C ASN A 100 -17.50 -3.76 -3.38
N GLU A 101 -16.69 -3.81 -4.45
CA GLU A 101 -16.51 -5.01 -5.27
C GLU A 101 -16.05 -6.22 -4.46
N TYR A 102 -15.19 -5.97 -3.47
CA TYR A 102 -14.60 -7.03 -2.64
C TYR A 102 -15.37 -7.31 -1.36
N ASN A 103 -16.48 -6.63 -1.13
CA ASN A 103 -17.25 -6.70 0.12
C ASN A 103 -16.37 -6.48 1.37
N ILE A 104 -15.50 -5.45 1.30
CA ILE A 104 -14.56 -5.08 2.37
C ILE A 104 -15.01 -3.74 2.95
N ASP A 105 -15.22 -3.71 4.26
CA ASP A 105 -15.42 -2.46 5.00
C ASP A 105 -14.07 -1.75 5.16
N VAL A 106 -13.96 -0.55 4.60
CA VAL A 106 -12.78 0.31 4.72
C VAL A 106 -12.86 1.30 5.89
N GLY A 107 -13.83 1.13 6.79
CA GLY A 107 -13.92 1.87 8.05
C GLY A 107 -14.10 3.38 7.90
N GLY A 108 -14.66 3.84 6.78
CA GLY A 108 -14.84 5.27 6.50
C GLY A 108 -13.61 5.96 5.91
N ALA A 109 -12.59 5.22 5.48
CA ALA A 109 -11.44 5.78 4.80
C ALA A 109 -11.82 6.49 3.48
N LEU A 110 -11.05 7.53 3.11
CA LEU A 110 -11.13 8.14 1.80
C LEU A 110 -10.49 7.21 0.77
N VAL A 111 -11.26 6.73 -0.21
CA VAL A 111 -10.72 5.87 -1.27
C VAL A 111 -10.45 6.69 -2.52
N CYS A 112 -9.17 6.91 -2.84
CA CYS A 112 -8.68 7.54 -4.07
C CYS A 112 -8.21 6.43 -5.03
N GLY A 113 -9.16 5.63 -5.50
CA GLY A 113 -8.94 4.53 -6.43
C GLY A 113 -9.34 4.94 -7.85
N TYR A 114 -8.43 4.76 -8.83
CA TYR A 114 -8.67 5.22 -10.20
C TYR A 114 -8.18 4.20 -11.21
N GLU A 115 -9.01 3.84 -12.15
CA GLU A 115 -8.61 2.94 -13.24
C GLU A 115 -7.45 3.53 -14.05
N GLY A 116 -6.45 2.73 -14.31
CA GLY A 116 -5.32 3.11 -15.16
C GLY A 116 -4.34 4.10 -14.57
N ILE A 117 -4.51 4.55 -13.32
CA ILE A 117 -3.59 5.50 -12.69
C ILE A 117 -2.17 4.94 -12.62
N SER A 118 -1.21 5.86 -12.70
CA SER A 118 0.22 5.58 -12.59
C SER A 118 0.92 6.74 -11.86
N PRO A 119 2.18 6.59 -11.42
CA PRO A 119 2.89 7.67 -10.74
C PRO A 119 2.97 8.95 -11.55
N ASN A 120 3.15 8.86 -12.88
CA ASN A 120 3.21 10.05 -13.73
C ASN A 120 1.85 10.79 -13.82
N THR A 121 0.73 10.08 -13.69
CA THR A 121 -0.61 10.69 -13.61
C THR A 121 -0.72 11.63 -12.42
N VAL A 122 -0.23 11.18 -11.26
CA VAL A 122 -0.23 11.98 -10.02
C VAL A 122 0.71 13.17 -10.14
N VAL A 123 1.95 12.94 -10.59
CA VAL A 123 2.99 13.98 -10.77
C VAL A 123 2.55 15.07 -11.75
N ASN A 124 1.93 14.68 -12.85
CA ASN A 124 1.45 15.62 -13.88
C ASN A 124 0.11 16.26 -13.51
N ARG A 125 -0.45 15.96 -12.34
CA ARG A 125 -1.74 16.49 -11.87
C ARG A 125 -2.86 16.27 -12.90
N ALA A 126 -2.83 15.12 -13.54
CA ALA A 126 -3.85 14.78 -14.54
C ALA A 126 -5.21 14.57 -13.86
N THR A 127 -6.25 15.02 -14.52
CA THR A 127 -7.63 14.73 -14.12
C THR A 127 -7.94 13.27 -14.41
N VAL A 128 -8.53 12.60 -13.44
CA VAL A 128 -8.95 11.19 -13.50
C VAL A 128 -10.36 11.05 -12.96
N THR A 129 -11.03 9.98 -13.31
CA THR A 129 -12.42 9.74 -12.88
C THR A 129 -12.43 8.81 -11.65
N SER A 130 -12.95 9.30 -10.53
CA SER A 130 -13.29 8.48 -9.38
C SER A 130 -14.62 7.78 -9.60
N PRO A 131 -14.77 6.50 -9.20
CA PRO A 131 -16.05 5.77 -9.35
C PRO A 131 -17.22 6.40 -8.57
N ASP A 132 -16.94 7.12 -7.49
CA ASP A 132 -17.93 7.67 -6.57
C ASP A 132 -17.99 9.20 -6.54
N ARG A 133 -16.97 9.91 -7.04
CA ARG A 133 -16.89 11.38 -6.96
C ARG A 133 -16.80 12.09 -8.30
N GLY A 134 -16.57 11.37 -9.40
CA GLY A 134 -16.42 11.95 -10.72
C GLY A 134 -15.00 12.41 -11.04
N GLU A 135 -14.84 13.44 -11.87
CA GLU A 135 -13.53 13.93 -12.31
C GLU A 135 -12.81 14.74 -11.23
N GLU A 136 -11.57 14.37 -10.94
CA GLU A 136 -10.77 15.01 -9.90
C GLU A 136 -9.26 14.84 -10.15
N VAL A 137 -8.45 15.65 -9.47
CA VAL A 137 -7.00 15.51 -9.43
C VAL A 137 -6.63 14.83 -8.11
N PRO A 138 -6.04 13.62 -8.12
CA PRO A 138 -5.81 12.84 -6.90
C PRO A 138 -5.04 13.58 -5.81
N LEU A 139 -4.00 14.34 -6.20
CA LEU A 139 -3.20 15.13 -5.27
C LEU A 139 -4.01 16.23 -4.58
N ASP A 140 -4.95 16.85 -5.29
CA ASP A 140 -5.80 17.92 -4.73
C ASP A 140 -6.81 17.37 -3.73
N VAL A 141 -7.40 16.21 -4.03
CA VAL A 141 -8.32 15.52 -3.14
C VAL A 141 -7.62 15.16 -1.83
N LEU A 142 -6.43 14.57 -1.92
CA LEU A 142 -5.64 14.21 -0.76
C LEU A 142 -5.17 15.43 0.02
N ALA A 143 -4.72 16.49 -0.66
CA ALA A 143 -4.32 17.75 -0.04
C ALA A 143 -5.47 18.43 0.70
N ALA A 144 -6.69 18.34 0.19
CA ALA A 144 -7.88 18.86 0.85
C ALA A 144 -8.28 18.01 2.08
N ALA A 145 -8.15 16.70 1.98
CA ALA A 145 -8.56 15.76 3.03
C ALA A 145 -7.58 15.68 4.21
N GLN A 146 -6.27 15.90 3.98
CA GLN A 146 -5.20 15.80 5.00
C GLN A 146 -5.31 14.52 5.85
N PRO A 147 -5.32 13.32 5.27
CA PRO A 147 -5.47 12.08 6.02
C PRO A 147 -4.28 11.89 6.97
N ALA A 148 -4.52 11.26 8.13
CA ALA A 148 -3.45 10.91 9.05
C ALA A 148 -2.58 9.76 8.51
N LYS A 149 -3.16 8.89 7.68
CA LYS A 149 -2.51 7.73 7.08
C LYS A 149 -2.82 7.67 5.59
N LEU A 150 -1.81 7.40 4.77
CA LEU A 150 -1.98 7.20 3.33
C LEU A 150 -1.40 5.85 2.92
N TYR A 151 -2.27 4.95 2.47
CA TYR A 151 -1.88 3.66 1.88
C TYR A 151 -1.78 3.81 0.38
N ILE A 152 -0.62 3.48 -0.19
CA ILE A 152 -0.33 3.67 -1.61
C ILE A 152 -0.10 2.32 -2.27
N LEU A 153 -0.93 1.97 -3.25
CA LEU A 153 -0.78 0.79 -4.11
C LEU A 153 -0.88 1.23 -5.57
N ILE A 154 0.23 1.67 -6.14
CA ILE A 154 0.33 2.14 -7.53
C ILE A 154 1.54 1.50 -8.20
N GLY A 155 1.39 1.09 -9.45
CA GLY A 155 2.51 0.59 -10.25
C GLY A 155 2.09 -0.38 -11.33
N THR A 156 1.05 -1.15 -11.11
CA THR A 156 0.58 -2.19 -12.03
C THR A 156 0.48 -1.70 -13.46
N ASN A 157 -0.25 -0.59 -13.67
CA ASN A 157 -0.50 -0.07 -15.04
C ASN A 157 0.76 0.43 -15.74
N ALA A 158 1.71 1.00 -15.00
CA ALA A 158 2.95 1.50 -15.55
C ALA A 158 3.96 0.37 -15.86
N LEU A 159 3.82 -0.77 -15.19
CA LEU A 159 4.79 -1.87 -15.25
C LEU A 159 4.34 -3.06 -16.10
N VAL A 160 3.18 -3.00 -16.73
CA VAL A 160 2.63 -4.08 -17.59
C VAL A 160 3.64 -4.54 -18.65
N GLN A 161 4.37 -3.60 -19.24
CA GLN A 161 5.43 -3.88 -20.20
C GLN A 161 6.81 -3.68 -19.58
N PRO A 162 7.81 -4.51 -19.91
CA PRO A 162 9.18 -4.31 -19.44
C PRO A 162 9.85 -3.12 -20.15
N GLY A 163 10.94 -2.62 -19.59
CA GLY A 163 11.85 -1.67 -20.23
C GLY A 163 11.64 -0.19 -19.85
N ASN A 164 10.83 0.09 -18.83
CA ASN A 164 10.58 1.45 -18.35
C ASN A 164 10.91 1.66 -16.86
N ASP A 165 11.72 0.78 -16.27
CA ASP A 165 11.94 0.71 -14.83
C ASP A 165 12.53 2.01 -14.26
N ASP A 166 13.56 2.56 -14.89
CA ASP A 166 14.19 3.81 -14.43
C ASP A 166 13.20 4.99 -14.48
N SER A 167 12.43 5.08 -15.56
CA SER A 167 11.41 6.12 -15.70
C SER A 167 10.29 5.96 -14.66
N PHE A 168 9.85 4.73 -14.43
CA PHE A 168 8.87 4.42 -13.41
C PHE A 168 9.36 4.83 -12.02
N LEU A 169 10.58 4.43 -11.64
CA LEU A 169 11.17 4.75 -10.34
C LEU A 169 11.36 6.26 -10.15
N ALA A 170 11.78 6.98 -11.21
CA ALA A 170 11.91 8.42 -11.17
C ALA A 170 10.56 9.12 -10.92
N TYR A 171 9.50 8.70 -11.63
CA TYR A 171 8.15 9.22 -11.38
C TYR A 171 7.59 8.80 -10.03
N TYR A 172 7.92 7.59 -9.57
CA TYR A 172 7.46 7.11 -8.26
C TYR A 172 8.08 7.94 -7.14
N GLY A 173 9.40 8.17 -7.18
CA GLY A 173 10.10 9.03 -6.22
C GLY A 173 9.52 10.44 -6.20
N LYS A 174 9.34 11.05 -7.40
CA LYS A 174 8.74 12.38 -7.50
C LYS A 174 7.30 12.44 -6.97
N MET A 175 6.49 11.42 -7.23
CA MET A 175 5.13 11.31 -6.67
C MET A 175 5.17 11.32 -5.14
N LEU A 176 6.06 10.55 -4.53
CA LEU A 176 6.21 10.53 -3.08
C LEU A 176 6.65 11.88 -2.52
N ASP A 177 7.54 12.61 -3.21
CA ASP A 177 7.98 13.94 -2.80
C ASP A 177 6.85 14.98 -2.91
N ASP A 178 6.07 14.93 -3.99
CA ASP A 178 4.90 15.80 -4.18
C ASP A 178 3.83 15.52 -3.11
N LEU A 179 3.57 14.23 -2.81
CA LEU A 179 2.65 13.82 -1.76
C LEU A 179 3.14 14.26 -0.37
N ARG A 180 4.42 14.08 -0.04
CA ARG A 180 4.99 14.54 1.23
C ARG A 180 4.89 16.05 1.41
N THR A 181 5.08 16.80 0.32
CA THR A 181 4.93 18.26 0.33
C THR A 181 3.49 18.67 0.60
N ALA A 182 2.54 17.99 -0.02
CA ALA A 182 1.11 18.28 0.15
C ALA A 182 0.53 17.78 1.48
N LEU A 183 1.13 16.74 2.06
CA LEU A 183 0.64 16.00 3.22
C LEU A 183 1.72 15.90 4.32
N PRO A 184 2.16 17.02 4.90
CA PRO A 184 3.33 17.06 5.77
C PRO A 184 3.19 16.27 7.09
N ASN A 185 1.95 15.99 7.51
CA ASN A 185 1.65 15.29 8.77
C ASN A 185 1.13 13.87 8.56
N THR A 186 1.13 13.36 7.34
CA THR A 186 0.59 12.05 7.00
C THR A 186 1.66 10.97 7.11
N VAL A 187 1.31 9.84 7.69
CA VAL A 187 2.14 8.62 7.65
C VAL A 187 1.85 7.87 6.36
N PHE A 188 2.90 7.58 5.58
CA PHE A 188 2.78 6.88 4.29
C PHE A 188 3.08 5.39 4.47
N TYR A 189 2.18 4.56 3.95
CA TYR A 189 2.31 3.12 3.85
C TYR A 189 2.41 2.73 2.37
N VAL A 190 3.63 2.61 1.88
CA VAL A 190 3.87 2.22 0.49
C VAL A 190 3.81 0.71 0.39
N GLN A 191 2.92 0.23 -0.46
CA GLN A 191 2.72 -1.19 -0.69
C GLN A 191 3.52 -1.63 -1.92
N SER A 192 4.08 -2.83 -1.85
CA SER A 192 4.75 -3.45 -2.99
C SER A 192 3.78 -3.67 -4.14
N VAL A 193 4.24 -3.40 -5.36
CA VAL A 193 3.49 -3.75 -6.57
C VAL A 193 3.32 -5.27 -6.64
N LEU A 194 2.09 -5.70 -6.86
CA LEU A 194 1.73 -7.12 -6.84
C LEU A 194 2.12 -7.80 -8.16
N PRO A 195 2.71 -9.00 -8.10
CA PRO A 195 3.00 -9.78 -9.30
C PRO A 195 1.72 -10.37 -9.90
N ALA A 196 1.73 -10.55 -11.22
CA ALA A 196 0.70 -11.32 -11.89
C ALA A 196 0.98 -12.84 -11.81
N THR A 197 -0.06 -13.64 -12.06
CA THR A 197 0.11 -15.09 -12.18
C THR A 197 1.01 -15.43 -13.36
N GLN A 198 1.68 -16.59 -13.32
CA GLN A 198 2.55 -17.04 -14.42
C GLN A 198 1.82 -17.08 -15.76
N GLU A 199 0.56 -17.51 -15.76
CA GLU A 199 -0.29 -17.52 -16.97
C GLU A 199 -0.45 -16.10 -17.53
N LYS A 200 -0.79 -15.11 -16.69
CA LYS A 200 -0.97 -13.72 -17.11
C LYS A 200 0.34 -13.07 -17.53
N VAL A 201 1.45 -13.38 -16.87
CA VAL A 201 2.78 -12.92 -17.27
C VAL A 201 3.12 -13.42 -18.68
N ALA A 202 2.83 -14.71 -18.97
CA ALA A 202 3.08 -15.29 -20.28
C ALA A 202 2.14 -14.77 -21.38
N ASP A 203 0.89 -14.49 -21.03
CA ASP A 203 -0.16 -14.09 -21.97
C ASP A 203 -0.16 -12.59 -22.29
N SER A 204 -0.19 -11.75 -21.28
CA SER A 204 -0.52 -10.33 -21.47
C SER A 204 0.21 -9.34 -20.56
N LEU A 205 0.81 -9.79 -19.47
CA LEU A 205 1.41 -8.92 -18.45
C LEU A 205 2.89 -9.24 -18.19
N PRO A 206 3.76 -9.27 -19.22
CA PRO A 206 5.14 -9.73 -19.07
C PRO A 206 5.96 -8.89 -18.09
N GLY A 207 5.61 -7.64 -17.92
CA GLY A 207 6.29 -6.74 -16.98
C GLY A 207 5.97 -7.00 -15.52
N LEU A 208 4.90 -7.72 -15.20
CA LEU A 208 4.51 -8.04 -13.82
C LEU A 208 5.07 -9.39 -13.34
N ALA A 209 6.18 -9.82 -13.95
CA ALA A 209 6.90 -11.01 -13.53
C ALA A 209 7.49 -10.83 -12.11
N PRO A 210 7.38 -11.85 -11.24
CA PRO A 210 7.82 -11.77 -9.84
C PRO A 210 9.25 -11.32 -9.67
N ASP A 211 10.16 -11.85 -10.48
CA ASP A 211 11.60 -11.54 -10.38
C ASP A 211 11.90 -10.07 -10.68
N ARG A 212 11.26 -9.52 -11.72
CA ARG A 212 11.40 -8.10 -12.06
C ARG A 212 10.80 -7.21 -10.96
N LEU A 213 9.59 -7.56 -10.48
CA LEU A 213 8.94 -6.78 -9.44
C LEU A 213 9.68 -6.85 -8.10
N ALA A 214 10.41 -7.93 -7.81
CA ALA A 214 11.26 -8.00 -6.63
C ALA A 214 12.33 -6.90 -6.64
N VAL A 215 12.96 -6.66 -7.80
CA VAL A 215 13.96 -5.59 -7.96
C VAL A 215 13.33 -4.21 -7.83
N ILE A 216 12.20 -3.98 -8.50
CA ILE A 216 11.49 -2.69 -8.45
C ILE A 216 10.99 -2.40 -7.04
N ASN A 217 10.35 -3.37 -6.38
CA ASN A 217 9.85 -3.22 -5.02
C ASN A 217 10.96 -3.02 -3.97
N ALA A 218 12.16 -3.46 -4.26
CA ALA A 218 13.33 -3.19 -3.40
C ALA A 218 13.89 -1.76 -3.61
N ALA A 219 13.56 -1.12 -4.73
CA ALA A 219 13.98 0.24 -5.06
C ALA A 219 12.94 1.31 -4.66
N ILE A 220 11.69 0.92 -4.43
CA ILE A 220 10.62 1.75 -3.86
C ILE A 220 10.79 1.86 -2.33
#